data_978ae85bc02417717eca9069c82f956b
#
_entry.id   978ae85bc02417717eca9069c82f956b
#
_cell.length_a   1.000
_cell.length_b   1.000
_cell.length_c   1.000
_cell.angle_alpha   90.00
_cell.angle_beta   90.00
_cell.angle_gamma   90.00
#
_symmetry.space_group_name_H-M   'P 1'
#
loop_
_entity.id
_entity.type
_entity.pdbx_description
1 polymer ?
#
loop_
_entity_poly.entity_id
_entity_poly.type
_entity_poly.pdbx_seq_one_letter_code
_entity_poly.pdbx_strand_id
1 'polypeptide(L)'
;MSLVVALAKSKEAVIGGDRRSITFLGSWPELEEELYCGRISDDEALLARAMEIGATLQVTDGRDKVWRRGDLLVGEVTEITPQLERRRRIYLAPGSQLQVDITGKEVRIRDRGAAGCIIYGNRFTQQIAV
;
A
#
# COMPACT_ATOMS: atom_id res chain seq x y z
N MET A 1 2.80 -6.81 0.69
CA MET A 1 2.90 -5.71 1.68
C MET A 1 3.26 -4.42 0.96
N SER A 2 2.59 -3.35 1.26
CA SER A 2 2.78 -2.06 0.61
C SER A 2 2.84 -0.97 1.64
N LEU A 3 3.74 -0.01 1.45
CA LEU A 3 3.84 1.18 2.27
C LEU A 3 3.92 2.40 1.38
N VAL A 4 3.01 3.35 1.58
CA VAL A 4 3.07 4.68 1.00
C VAL A 4 2.84 5.69 2.12
N VAL A 5 3.74 6.64 2.25
CA VAL A 5 3.64 7.73 3.23
C VAL A 5 3.60 9.05 2.48
N ALA A 6 2.60 9.85 2.75
CA ALA A 6 2.37 11.13 2.10
C ALA A 6 2.18 12.23 3.15
N LEU A 7 2.82 13.35 2.93
CA LEU A 7 2.72 14.52 3.80
C LEU A 7 2.46 15.76 2.95
N ALA A 8 1.32 16.41 3.16
CA ALA A 8 0.97 17.67 2.55
C ALA A 8 1.04 18.78 3.60
N LYS A 9 1.87 19.77 3.35
CA LYS A 9 1.95 21.01 4.11
C LYS A 9 1.50 22.17 3.24
N SER A 10 1.29 23.35 3.82
CA SER A 10 0.78 24.50 3.07
C SER A 10 1.66 24.93 1.91
N LYS A 11 2.98 24.72 1.99
CA LYS A 11 3.96 25.16 0.98
C LYS A 11 4.73 24.02 0.31
N GLU A 12 4.60 22.78 0.80
CA GLU A 12 5.32 21.65 0.25
C GLU A 12 4.55 20.35 0.41
N ALA A 13 4.88 19.38 -0.41
CA ALA A 13 4.33 18.04 -0.34
C ALA A 13 5.45 17.02 -0.56
N VAL A 14 5.43 15.96 0.22
CA VAL A 14 6.41 14.87 0.14
C VAL A 14 5.68 13.55 0.14
N ILE A 15 6.12 12.63 -0.72
CA ILE A 15 5.58 11.28 -0.79
C ILE A 15 6.72 10.28 -0.96
N GLY A 16 6.59 9.14 -0.29
CA GLY A 16 7.53 8.05 -0.41
C GLY A 16 6.81 6.71 -0.32
N GLY A 17 7.40 5.71 -0.92
CA GLY A 17 6.85 4.36 -0.88
C GLY A 17 7.92 3.31 -1.05
N ASP A 18 7.65 2.10 -0.57
CA ASP A 18 8.49 0.96 -0.83
C ASP A 18 8.23 0.43 -2.26
N ARG A 19 9.09 -0.47 -2.74
CA ARG A 19 8.95 -1.06 -4.07
C ARG A 19 8.55 -2.53 -4.05
N ARG A 20 8.33 -3.05 -2.86
CA ARG A 20 8.03 -4.47 -2.68
C ARG A 20 6.56 -4.76 -2.92
N SER A 21 6.30 -5.83 -3.67
CA SER A 21 4.96 -6.36 -3.90
C SER A 21 4.94 -7.84 -3.53
N ILE A 22 3.97 -8.24 -2.71
CA ILE A 22 3.75 -9.64 -2.34
C ILE A 22 2.37 -10.03 -2.86
N THR A 23 2.34 -11.04 -3.73
CA THR A 23 1.09 -11.56 -4.29
C THR A 23 0.87 -12.99 -3.79
N PHE A 24 -0.26 -13.21 -3.15
CA PHE A 24 -0.68 -14.53 -2.71
C PHE A 24 -1.50 -15.20 -3.82
N LEU A 25 -1.14 -16.43 -4.18
CA LEU A 25 -1.92 -17.22 -5.12
C LEU A 25 -2.94 -18.04 -4.34
N GLY A 26 -4.20 -17.62 -4.40
CA GLY A 26 -5.28 -18.20 -3.62
C GLY A 26 -5.59 -17.40 -2.36
N SER A 27 -6.37 -18.00 -1.47
CA SER A 27 -6.79 -17.37 -0.22
C SER A 27 -6.03 -17.99 0.96
N TRP A 28 -5.24 -17.17 1.63
CA TRP A 28 -4.40 -17.58 2.77
C TRP A 28 -4.54 -16.58 3.92
N PRO A 29 -5.74 -16.49 4.54
CA PRO A 29 -5.98 -15.46 5.56
C PRO A 29 -5.06 -15.58 6.78
N GLU A 30 -4.69 -16.78 7.17
CA GLU A 30 -3.77 -17.02 8.28
C GLU A 30 -2.37 -16.46 7.99
N LEU A 31 -1.85 -16.70 6.79
CA LEU A 31 -0.55 -16.19 6.38
C LEU A 31 -0.56 -14.66 6.26
N GLU A 32 -1.61 -14.11 5.69
CA GLU A 32 -1.79 -12.66 5.58
C GLU A 32 -1.84 -12.00 6.96
N GLU A 33 -2.57 -12.59 7.91
CA GLU A 33 -2.66 -12.10 9.28
C GLU A 33 -1.29 -12.11 9.97
N GLU A 34 -0.54 -13.20 9.85
CA GLU A 34 0.80 -13.31 10.41
C GLU A 34 1.77 -12.29 9.81
N LEU A 35 1.67 -12.01 8.53
CA LEU A 35 2.47 -11.01 7.85
C LEU A 35 2.09 -9.59 8.30
N TYR A 36 0.80 -9.29 8.34
CA TYR A 36 0.31 -7.95 8.62
C TYR A 36 0.40 -7.56 10.10
N CYS A 37 0.39 -8.53 11.00
CA CYS A 37 0.57 -8.25 12.43
C CYS A 37 2.04 -8.18 12.86
N GLY A 38 2.98 -8.44 11.94
CA GLY A 38 4.41 -8.35 12.21
C GLY A 38 5.06 -9.62 12.77
N ARG A 39 4.36 -10.74 12.86
CA ARG A 39 4.95 -12.03 13.26
C ARG A 39 5.97 -12.52 12.27
N ILE A 40 5.73 -12.26 10.98
CA ILE A 40 6.67 -12.53 9.91
C ILE A 40 7.33 -11.21 9.55
N SER A 41 8.63 -11.10 9.80
CA SER A 41 9.37 -9.83 9.68
C SER A 41 10.35 -9.79 8.52
N ASP A 42 10.63 -10.92 7.86
CA ASP A 42 11.54 -10.98 6.72
C ASP A 42 11.06 -12.00 5.68
N ASP A 43 11.68 -11.97 4.51
CA ASP A 43 11.31 -12.83 3.39
C ASP A 43 11.56 -14.30 3.65
N GLU A 44 12.65 -14.61 4.34
CA GLU A 44 13.00 -15.99 4.66
C GLU A 44 11.95 -16.63 5.53
N ALA A 45 11.49 -15.93 6.57
CA ALA A 45 10.41 -16.38 7.44
C ALA A 45 9.08 -16.51 6.68
N LEU A 46 8.78 -15.59 5.77
CA LEU A 46 7.59 -15.64 4.94
C LEU A 46 7.57 -16.87 4.04
N LEU A 47 8.67 -17.12 3.34
CA LEU A 47 8.78 -18.27 2.44
C LEU A 47 8.73 -19.59 3.20
N ALA A 48 9.39 -19.67 4.36
CA ALA A 48 9.38 -20.85 5.22
C ALA A 48 7.96 -21.17 5.70
N ARG A 49 7.22 -20.16 6.14
CA ARG A 49 5.83 -20.34 6.60
C ARG A 49 4.91 -20.73 5.44
N ALA A 50 5.08 -20.12 4.28
CA ALA A 50 4.32 -20.47 3.09
C ALA A 50 4.52 -21.95 2.71
N MET A 51 5.76 -22.43 2.72
CA MET A 51 6.04 -23.85 2.47
C MET A 51 5.38 -24.76 3.50
N GLU A 52 5.41 -24.38 4.77
CA GLU A 52 4.82 -25.17 5.86
C GLU A 52 3.33 -25.39 5.69
N ILE A 53 2.59 -24.38 5.23
CA ILE A 53 1.13 -24.44 5.05
C ILE A 53 0.71 -24.75 3.60
N GLY A 54 1.67 -24.94 2.68
CA GLY A 54 1.38 -25.23 1.27
C GLY A 54 0.92 -24.02 0.46
N ALA A 55 1.19 -22.82 0.93
CA ALA A 55 0.83 -21.58 0.22
C ALA A 55 1.84 -21.26 -0.88
N THR A 56 1.35 -20.67 -1.96
CA THR A 56 2.18 -20.15 -3.02
C THR A 56 2.06 -18.64 -3.06
N LEU A 57 3.20 -17.95 -3.08
CA LEU A 57 3.23 -16.50 -3.18
C LEU A 57 4.38 -16.04 -4.08
N GLN A 58 4.27 -14.80 -4.54
CA GLN A 58 5.26 -14.16 -5.37
C GLN A 58 5.69 -12.86 -4.72
N VAL A 59 7.00 -12.69 -4.53
CA VAL A 59 7.59 -11.46 -4.03
C VAL A 59 8.35 -10.78 -5.16
N THR A 60 8.04 -9.53 -5.43
CA THR A 60 8.75 -8.73 -6.44
C THR A 60 9.21 -7.42 -5.85
N ASP A 61 10.39 -6.97 -6.27
CA ASP A 61 10.93 -5.66 -5.94
C ASP A 61 11.04 -4.84 -7.24
N GLY A 62 10.81 -3.53 -7.16
CA GLY A 62 10.92 -2.66 -8.32
C GLY A 62 9.58 -2.14 -8.84
N ARG A 63 8.48 -2.41 -8.14
CA ARG A 63 7.20 -1.81 -8.48
C ARG A 63 7.14 -0.39 -7.93
N ASP A 64 7.00 0.59 -8.82
CA ASP A 64 6.83 1.98 -8.41
C ASP A 64 5.42 2.22 -7.88
N LYS A 65 5.33 2.64 -6.63
CA LYS A 65 4.08 2.97 -5.95
C LYS A 65 3.86 4.46 -5.82
N VAL A 66 4.86 5.25 -6.16
CA VAL A 66 4.81 6.71 -6.15
C VAL A 66 5.39 7.25 -7.44
N TRP A 67 4.77 8.30 -7.98
CA TRP A 67 5.22 8.96 -9.21
C TRP A 67 4.73 10.40 -9.25
N ARG A 68 5.23 11.15 -10.22
CA ARG A 68 4.81 12.52 -10.47
C ARG A 68 3.95 12.56 -11.72
N ARG A 69 2.85 13.31 -11.66
CA ARG A 69 1.99 13.58 -12.79
C ARG A 69 1.72 15.08 -12.89
N GLY A 70 2.47 15.78 -13.76
CA GLY A 70 2.46 17.24 -13.81
C GLY A 70 2.96 17.80 -12.49
N ASP A 71 2.16 18.65 -11.85
CA ASP A 71 2.48 19.25 -10.56
C ASP A 71 1.99 18.41 -9.37
N LEU A 72 1.40 17.25 -9.64
CA LEU A 72 0.88 16.37 -8.60
C LEU A 72 1.87 15.25 -8.29
N LEU A 73 1.95 14.89 -7.02
CA LEU A 73 2.56 13.66 -6.56
C LEU A 73 1.45 12.62 -6.39
N VAL A 74 1.70 11.42 -6.86
CA VAL A 74 0.72 10.33 -6.83
C VAL A 74 1.30 9.12 -6.12
N GLY A 75 0.54 8.55 -5.21
CA GLY A 75 0.86 7.29 -4.58
C GLY A 75 -0.29 6.30 -4.73
N GLU A 76 0.02 5.02 -4.88
CA GLU A 76 -0.98 3.99 -5.08
C GLU A 76 -0.60 2.70 -4.39
N VAL A 77 -1.55 2.10 -3.69
CA VAL A 77 -1.46 0.73 -3.19
C VAL A 77 -2.55 -0.10 -3.84
N THR A 78 -2.22 -1.32 -4.21
CA THR A 78 -3.15 -2.24 -4.86
C THR A 78 -3.44 -3.40 -3.92
N GLU A 79 -4.72 -3.70 -3.74
CA GLU A 79 -5.21 -4.86 -3.02
C GLU A 79 -5.87 -5.80 -4.01
N ILE A 80 -5.33 -7.00 -4.15
CA ILE A 80 -5.85 -8.02 -5.07
C ILE A 80 -6.35 -9.20 -4.26
N THR A 81 -7.64 -9.51 -4.41
CA THR A 81 -8.25 -10.72 -3.88
C THR A 81 -8.75 -11.57 -5.04
N PRO A 82 -9.08 -12.87 -4.84
CA PRO A 82 -9.65 -13.69 -5.92
C PRO A 82 -10.92 -13.13 -6.55
N GLN A 83 -11.66 -12.28 -5.80
CA GLN A 83 -12.92 -11.71 -6.26
C GLN A 83 -12.80 -10.28 -6.75
N LEU A 84 -11.73 -9.56 -6.36
CA LEU A 84 -11.69 -8.11 -6.53
C LEU A 84 -10.27 -7.59 -6.62
N GLU A 85 -10.06 -6.62 -7.52
CA GLU A 85 -8.87 -5.77 -7.53
C GLU A 85 -9.32 -4.35 -7.14
N ARG A 86 -8.74 -3.84 -6.06
CA ARG A 86 -9.00 -2.49 -5.59
C ARG A 86 -7.70 -1.72 -5.49
N ARG A 87 -7.69 -0.50 -6.04
CA ARG A 87 -6.58 0.43 -5.94
C ARG A 87 -6.97 1.58 -5.03
N ARG A 88 -6.10 1.92 -4.12
CA ARG A 88 -6.24 3.11 -3.29
C ARG A 88 -5.16 4.09 -3.69
N ARG A 89 -5.58 5.26 -4.18
CA ARG A 89 -4.68 6.25 -4.75
C ARG A 89 -4.79 7.57 -4.02
N ILE A 90 -3.65 8.20 -3.81
CA ILE A 90 -3.58 9.57 -3.29
C ILE A 90 -2.98 10.50 -4.33
N TYR A 91 -3.60 11.66 -4.50
CA TYR A 91 -3.06 12.79 -5.25
C TYR A 91 -2.69 13.87 -4.26
N LEU A 92 -1.46 14.37 -4.35
CA LEU A 92 -0.88 15.26 -3.37
C LEU A 92 -0.29 16.50 -4.05
N ALA A 93 -0.61 17.66 -3.50
CA ALA A 93 0.00 18.93 -3.89
C ALA A 93 0.25 19.75 -2.61
N PRO A 94 1.10 20.79 -2.66
CA PRO A 94 1.23 21.68 -1.51
C PRO A 94 -0.12 22.23 -1.08
N GLY A 95 -0.46 22.05 0.17
CA GLY A 95 -1.72 22.51 0.74
C GLY A 95 -2.96 21.69 0.42
N SER A 96 -2.87 20.57 -0.31
CA SER A 96 -4.06 19.77 -0.61
C SER A 96 -3.76 18.31 -0.85
N GLN A 97 -4.74 17.47 -0.57
CA GLN A 97 -4.70 16.04 -0.83
C GLN A 97 -6.06 15.53 -1.27
N LEU A 98 -6.06 14.50 -2.10
CA LEU A 98 -7.26 13.79 -2.56
C LEU A 98 -6.99 12.30 -2.55
N GLN A 99 -7.83 11.54 -1.86
CA GLN A 99 -7.75 10.09 -1.81
C GLN A 99 -8.93 9.47 -2.54
N VAL A 100 -8.65 8.52 -3.43
CA VAL A 100 -9.69 7.81 -4.19
C VAL A 100 -9.51 6.31 -4.08
N ASP A 101 -10.62 5.59 -4.08
CA ASP A 101 -10.68 4.15 -4.25
C ASP A 101 -11.13 3.82 -5.67
N ILE A 102 -10.36 3.01 -6.38
CA ILE A 102 -10.66 2.59 -7.74
C ILE A 102 -10.94 1.09 -7.74
N THR A 103 -12.15 0.71 -8.11
CA THR A 103 -12.59 -0.68 -8.20
C THR A 103 -13.16 -0.92 -9.58
N GLY A 104 -12.40 -1.64 -10.44
CA GLY A 104 -12.79 -1.81 -11.84
C GLY A 104 -12.91 -0.47 -12.56
N LYS A 105 -14.11 -0.13 -13.00
CA LYS A 105 -14.41 1.15 -13.67
C LYS A 105 -14.96 2.21 -12.70
N GLU A 106 -15.21 1.85 -11.47
CA GLU A 106 -15.77 2.73 -10.46
C GLU A 106 -14.66 3.48 -9.72
N VAL A 107 -14.82 4.79 -9.60
CA VAL A 107 -13.92 5.66 -8.85
C VAL A 107 -14.71 6.34 -7.75
N ARG A 108 -14.27 6.19 -6.51
CA ARG A 108 -14.90 6.82 -5.34
C ARG A 108 -13.91 7.75 -4.66
N ILE A 109 -14.33 8.96 -4.37
CA ILE A 109 -13.58 9.85 -3.50
C ILE A 109 -13.71 9.32 -2.08
N ARG A 110 -12.57 8.99 -1.48
CA ARG A 110 -12.50 8.50 -0.10
C ARG A 110 -12.34 9.64 0.90
N ASP A 111 -11.47 10.59 0.58
CA ASP A 111 -11.21 11.76 1.41
C ASP A 111 -10.54 12.85 0.60
N ARG A 112 -10.67 14.09 1.06
CA ARG A 112 -9.96 15.24 0.53
C ARG A 112 -9.76 16.27 1.63
N GLY A 113 -8.67 17.04 1.55
CA GLY A 113 -8.37 18.00 2.59
C GLY A 113 -7.27 18.96 2.19
N ALA A 114 -6.97 19.91 3.06
CA ALA A 114 -5.98 20.94 2.81
C ALA A 114 -4.55 20.45 3.13
N ALA A 115 -4.36 19.76 4.24
CA ALA A 115 -3.06 19.31 4.69
C ALA A 115 -3.22 18.05 5.53
N GLY A 116 -2.13 17.31 5.73
CA GLY A 116 -2.16 16.13 6.58
C GLY A 116 -1.06 15.14 6.28
N CYS A 117 -1.00 14.13 7.11
CA CYS A 117 -0.13 12.97 6.94
C CYS A 117 -0.99 11.75 6.65
N ILE A 118 -0.68 11.03 5.58
CA ILE A 118 -1.44 9.86 5.14
C ILE A 118 -0.49 8.69 5.01
N ILE A 119 -0.86 7.56 5.60
CA ILE A 119 -0.05 6.35 5.60
C ILE A 119 -0.91 5.21 5.09
N TYR A 120 -0.50 4.61 3.97
CA TYR A 120 -1.05 3.36 3.48
C TYR A 120 -0.09 2.22 3.80
N GLY A 121 -0.59 1.19 4.48
CA GLY A 121 0.20 0.05 4.87
C GLY A 121 -0.60 -0.88 5.78
N ASN A 122 0.04 -1.94 6.27
CA ASN A 122 -0.56 -2.78 7.29
C ASN A 122 -0.46 -2.11 8.68
N ARG A 123 -1.14 -2.67 9.67
CA ARG A 123 -1.17 -2.10 11.04
C ARG A 123 0.22 -1.93 11.64
N PHE A 124 1.05 -2.95 11.51
CA PHE A 124 2.41 -2.93 12.04
C PHE A 124 3.25 -1.84 11.38
N THR A 125 3.19 -1.74 10.06
CA THR A 125 3.91 -0.73 9.29
C THR A 125 3.44 0.69 9.65
N GLN A 126 2.13 0.88 9.80
CA GLN A 126 1.56 2.16 10.22
C GLN A 126 2.04 2.58 11.61
N GLN A 127 2.13 1.66 12.54
CA GLN A 127 2.63 1.93 13.90
C GLN A 127 4.10 2.37 13.90
N ILE A 128 4.93 1.76 13.06
CA ILE A 128 6.34 2.14 12.94
C ILE A 128 6.50 3.50 12.26
N ALA A 129 5.69 3.80 11.24
CA ALA A 129 5.79 5.04 10.47
C ALA A 129 5.27 6.27 11.22
N VAL A 130 4.44 6.10 12.22
CA VAL A 130 3.94 7.15 13.09
C VAL A 130 4.90 7.38 14.26
#